data_9e359b96d5cd602e36b0e7852378c77b
#
_entry.id   9e359b96d5cd602e36b0e7852378c77b
#
_cell.length_a   1.000
_cell.length_b   1.000
_cell.length_c   1.000
_cell.angle_alpha   90.00
_cell.angle_beta   90.00
_cell.angle_gamma   90.00
#
_symmetry.space_group_name_H-M   'P 1'
#
loop_
_entity.id
_entity.type
_entity.pdbx_description
1 polymer ?
#
loop_
_entity_poly.entity_id
_entity_poly.type
_entity_poly.pdbx_seq_one_letter_code
_entity_poly.pdbx_strand_id
1 'polypeptide(L)'
;MCIRDRIKIIPEIKGSGIPYTEGVMRGQIKYRTIHVFVGTILNSFISFFAGLPLGGEGPSVQVGGVIGQGVDQVFEKVDPRAKAFNRLAITGGASAGLAVAFNAPLTGIIFALEEGHKRFSPSIFLTSASSVLFATLISRLLRLATTGTFSGYFMFKMVDLESIPLNNLWMLLILGILIGLAAALFSKIQVVTKVLLDKFKIPTLARLIVAFVLVGIIGVFLTDILGGGSGLIKKIAALDFTWQMLLLLLVVKLFLIAICSNSGTTGGLFVPMLAIGALFGGLFGHLFMAMGMEEVYYRTMVIISMSAFMGGVVRAPLTAMVLIAEVTGSLMSGFFETGIVICLAYFTVELLDIQPLYDTLLEGTLYQLHKGQERKIVTFEINIEDGSFAAGRAIRDILWPSGCIVQKIVKMNKEGQIVSRMDKDGERLIHAGDVYIIQAETYNEEELREQLDCLVLNPKTVKIKKQKSGN
;
A
#
# COMPACT_ATOMS: atom_id res chain seq x y z
N MET A 1 26.25 -1.15 13.52
CA MET A 1 24.96 -0.56 13.95
C MET A 1 23.85 -1.60 13.79
N CYS A 2 23.22 -1.99 14.89
CA CYS A 2 22.22 -3.06 14.95
C CYS A 2 20.87 -2.58 14.35
N ILE A 3 20.01 -3.51 13.87
CA ILE A 3 18.62 -3.17 13.44
C ILE A 3 17.92 -2.31 14.47
N ARG A 4 18.01 -2.67 15.77
CA ARG A 4 17.44 -1.91 16.89
C ARG A 4 17.83 -0.44 16.89
N ASP A 5 19.11 -0.16 16.68
CA ASP A 5 19.61 1.23 16.78
C ASP A 5 19.16 2.04 15.58
N ARG A 6 19.10 1.43 14.39
CA ARG A 6 18.53 2.06 13.19
C ARG A 6 17.05 2.38 13.37
N ILE A 7 16.25 1.44 13.90
CA ILE A 7 14.81 1.64 14.15
C ILE A 7 14.56 2.73 15.22
N LYS A 8 15.46 2.90 16.19
CA LYS A 8 15.35 4.01 17.15
C LYS A 8 15.65 5.37 16.53
N ILE A 9 16.65 5.40 15.64
CA ILE A 9 17.07 6.65 14.97
C ILE A 9 16.12 6.98 13.81
N ILE A 10 15.62 5.96 13.11
CA ILE A 10 14.79 6.08 11.91
C ILE A 10 13.52 5.22 12.11
N PRO A 11 12.54 5.69 12.89
CA PRO A 11 11.33 4.91 13.16
C PRO A 11 10.48 4.65 11.91
N GLU A 12 10.67 5.43 10.86
CA GLU A 12 9.96 5.35 9.59
C GLU A 12 10.22 4.06 8.80
N ILE A 13 11.31 3.34 9.08
CA ILE A 13 11.66 2.08 8.38
C ILE A 13 11.06 0.83 9.05
N LYS A 14 10.28 1.01 10.11
CA LYS A 14 9.68 -0.07 10.87
C LYS A 14 8.46 -0.65 10.16
N GLY A 15 8.40 -1.98 10.10
CA GLY A 15 7.24 -2.70 9.59
C GLY A 15 7.20 -2.83 8.05
N SER A 16 5.99 -2.87 7.49
CA SER A 16 5.79 -3.14 6.06
C SER A 16 6.33 -2.05 5.12
N GLY A 17 6.45 -0.80 5.56
CA GLY A 17 6.79 0.33 4.70
C GLY A 17 5.60 0.89 3.91
N ILE A 18 4.62 0.06 3.51
CA ILE A 18 3.44 0.51 2.74
C ILE A 18 2.57 1.48 3.54
N PRO A 19 2.10 1.17 4.77
CA PRO A 19 1.25 2.09 5.52
C PRO A 19 1.91 3.45 5.77
N TYR A 20 3.23 3.44 6.03
CA TYR A 20 3.97 4.69 6.20
C TYR A 20 4.00 5.50 4.89
N THR A 21 4.26 4.83 3.75
CA THR A 21 4.26 5.47 2.42
C THR A 21 2.89 6.04 2.08
N GLU A 22 1.80 5.33 2.37
CA GLU A 22 0.44 5.84 2.20
C GLU A 22 0.18 7.10 3.02
N GLY A 23 0.62 7.12 4.29
CA GLY A 23 0.55 8.31 5.12
C GLY A 23 1.30 9.51 4.51
N VAL A 24 2.46 9.27 3.89
CA VAL A 24 3.22 10.32 3.18
C VAL A 24 2.51 10.76 1.90
N MET A 25 2.00 9.83 1.10
CA MET A 25 1.22 10.12 -0.11
C MET A 25 -0.03 10.94 0.20
N ARG A 26 -0.68 10.65 1.33
CA ARG A 26 -1.87 11.37 1.83
C ARG A 26 -1.52 12.70 2.52
N GLY A 27 -0.22 13.01 2.73
CA GLY A 27 0.26 14.23 3.38
C GLY A 27 0.13 14.25 4.90
N GLN A 28 -0.02 13.09 5.54
CA GLN A 28 -0.15 12.93 6.99
C GLN A 28 1.20 12.79 7.69
N ILE A 29 2.22 12.35 6.98
CA ILE A 29 3.57 12.07 7.48
C ILE A 29 4.59 12.58 6.45
N LYS A 30 5.82 12.84 6.90
CA LYS A 30 6.95 13.21 6.02
C LYS A 30 8.07 12.17 6.11
N TYR A 31 8.80 11.96 5.00
CA TYR A 31 10.02 11.16 4.99
C TYR A 31 11.25 12.00 5.34
N ARG A 32 12.17 11.39 6.08
CA ARG A 32 13.58 11.82 6.13
C ARG A 32 14.33 11.11 5.00
N THR A 33 14.32 11.71 3.79
CA THR A 33 14.67 11.11 2.50
C THR A 33 15.88 10.16 2.55
N ILE A 34 17.09 10.68 2.83
CA ILE A 34 18.34 9.89 2.81
C ILE A 34 18.34 8.81 3.89
N HIS A 35 17.86 9.13 5.09
CA HIS A 35 17.85 8.19 6.22
C HIS A 35 16.92 7.01 5.96
N VAL A 36 15.72 7.29 5.45
CA VAL A 36 14.73 6.24 5.13
C VAL A 36 15.22 5.39 3.97
N PHE A 37 15.78 6.01 2.91
CA PHE A 37 16.34 5.29 1.77
C PHE A 37 17.38 4.24 2.19
N VAL A 38 18.43 4.69 2.86
CA VAL A 38 19.53 3.80 3.29
C VAL A 38 19.05 2.81 4.36
N GLY A 39 18.26 3.29 5.31
CA GLY A 39 17.74 2.46 6.41
C GLY A 39 16.84 1.33 5.92
N THR A 40 15.92 1.61 5.01
CA THR A 40 15.01 0.60 4.44
C THR A 40 15.80 -0.48 3.68
N ILE A 41 16.72 -0.09 2.81
CA ILE A 41 17.53 -1.04 2.04
C ILE A 41 18.33 -1.96 2.99
N LEU A 42 19.10 -1.38 3.90
CA LEU A 42 19.95 -2.17 4.78
C LEU A 42 19.17 -3.11 5.71
N ASN A 43 18.05 -2.65 6.27
CA ASN A 43 17.25 -3.50 7.16
C ASN A 43 16.51 -4.59 6.38
N SER A 44 16.04 -4.30 5.17
CA SER A 44 15.38 -5.30 4.32
C SER A 44 16.34 -6.42 3.95
N PHE A 45 17.57 -6.11 3.58
CA PHE A 45 18.60 -7.15 3.33
C PHE A 45 18.78 -8.06 4.53
N ILE A 46 18.90 -7.50 5.74
CA ILE A 46 19.06 -8.33 6.95
C ILE A 46 17.83 -9.20 7.19
N SER A 47 16.62 -8.66 7.00
CA SER A 47 15.37 -9.43 7.16
C SER A 47 15.29 -10.59 6.16
N PHE A 48 15.69 -10.37 4.90
CA PHE A 48 15.66 -11.41 3.85
C PHE A 48 16.72 -12.48 4.06
N PHE A 49 17.97 -12.09 4.35
CA PHE A 49 19.03 -13.05 4.63
C PHE A 49 18.76 -13.92 5.86
N ALA A 50 18.03 -13.39 6.84
CA ALA A 50 17.59 -14.15 8.01
C ALA A 50 16.38 -15.06 7.72
N GLY A 51 15.83 -15.05 6.51
CA GLY A 51 14.69 -15.90 6.14
C GLY A 51 13.38 -15.51 6.82
N LEU A 52 13.23 -14.28 7.32
CA LEU A 52 11.99 -13.85 7.95
C LEU A 52 10.81 -14.00 6.97
N PRO A 53 9.61 -14.44 7.43
CA PRO A 53 8.43 -14.65 6.59
C PRO A 53 7.78 -13.33 6.16
N LEU A 54 8.59 -12.44 5.59
CA LEU A 54 8.24 -11.10 5.12
C LEU A 54 8.68 -10.92 3.67
N GLY A 55 7.98 -10.07 2.94
CA GLY A 55 8.25 -9.81 1.52
C GLY A 55 9.08 -8.56 1.25
N GLY A 56 9.60 -8.43 0.03
CA GLY A 56 10.40 -7.30 -0.43
C GLY A 56 9.59 -6.13 -0.98
N GLU A 57 8.33 -6.33 -1.26
CA GLU A 57 7.45 -5.39 -1.94
C GLU A 57 7.20 -4.12 -1.13
N GLY A 58 6.97 -4.24 0.18
CA GLY A 58 6.78 -3.10 1.06
C GLY A 58 7.99 -2.16 1.10
N PRO A 59 9.18 -2.68 1.37
CA PRO A 59 10.42 -1.92 1.23
C PRO A 59 10.61 -1.29 -0.16
N SER A 60 10.24 -1.99 -1.24
CA SER A 60 10.33 -1.46 -2.60
C SER A 60 9.40 -0.27 -2.84
N VAL A 61 8.17 -0.33 -2.34
CA VAL A 61 7.22 0.79 -2.36
C VAL A 61 7.79 1.98 -1.59
N GLN A 62 8.33 1.75 -0.40
CA GLN A 62 8.91 2.80 0.43
C GLN A 62 10.14 3.44 -0.21
N VAL A 63 11.06 2.64 -0.73
CA VAL A 63 12.25 3.12 -1.46
C VAL A 63 11.83 3.92 -2.70
N GLY A 64 10.88 3.42 -3.47
CA GLY A 64 10.34 4.14 -4.63
C GLY A 64 9.73 5.48 -4.24
N GLY A 65 8.90 5.54 -3.20
CA GLY A 65 8.32 6.79 -2.70
C GLY A 65 9.37 7.81 -2.23
N VAL A 66 10.41 7.32 -1.52
CA VAL A 66 11.54 8.16 -1.08
C VAL A 66 12.35 8.70 -2.26
N ILE A 67 12.56 7.90 -3.31
CA ILE A 67 13.22 8.36 -4.54
C ILE A 67 12.37 9.46 -5.20
N GLY A 68 11.05 9.24 -5.31
CA GLY A 68 10.13 10.25 -5.83
C GLY A 68 10.21 11.58 -5.08
N GLN A 69 10.24 11.54 -3.73
CA GLN A 69 10.46 12.74 -2.92
C GLN A 69 11.83 13.37 -3.17
N GLY A 70 12.90 12.56 -3.27
CA GLY A 70 14.25 13.07 -3.52
C GLY A 70 14.37 13.78 -4.86
N VAL A 71 13.74 13.24 -5.90
CA VAL A 71 13.66 13.86 -7.23
C VAL A 71 12.95 15.22 -7.14
N ASP A 72 11.79 15.26 -6.49
CA ASP A 72 11.05 16.51 -6.31
C ASP A 72 11.85 17.57 -5.55
N GLN A 73 12.55 17.19 -4.48
CA GLN A 73 13.43 18.09 -3.73
C GLN A 73 14.56 18.69 -4.58
N VAL A 74 15.04 17.97 -5.58
CA VAL A 74 16.02 18.50 -6.54
C VAL A 74 15.36 19.50 -7.48
N PHE A 75 14.17 19.19 -8.00
CA PHE A 75 13.41 20.09 -8.87
C PHE A 75 12.93 21.35 -8.14
N GLU A 76 12.56 21.26 -6.84
CA GLU A 76 12.17 22.41 -6.01
C GLU A 76 13.29 23.49 -5.94
N LYS A 77 14.56 23.09 -5.99
CA LYS A 77 15.69 24.03 -6.02
C LYS A 77 15.73 24.83 -7.31
N VAL A 78 15.25 24.27 -8.40
CA VAL A 78 15.22 24.92 -9.73
C VAL A 78 13.93 25.72 -9.89
N ASP A 79 12.79 25.10 -9.62
CA ASP A 79 11.47 25.73 -9.69
C ASP A 79 10.66 25.45 -8.41
N PRO A 80 10.39 26.46 -7.57
CA PRO A 80 9.61 26.29 -6.34
C PRO A 80 8.18 25.76 -6.54
N ARG A 81 7.64 25.82 -7.77
CA ARG A 81 6.34 25.23 -8.10
C ARG A 81 6.35 23.72 -8.00
N ALA A 82 7.53 23.09 -8.08
CA ALA A 82 7.69 21.64 -7.92
C ALA A 82 7.12 21.16 -6.57
N LYS A 83 7.23 21.95 -5.51
CA LYS A 83 6.72 21.60 -4.17
C LYS A 83 5.24 21.20 -4.17
N ALA A 84 4.42 21.78 -5.05
CA ALA A 84 3.01 21.38 -5.20
C ALA A 84 2.81 19.97 -5.80
N PHE A 85 3.83 19.44 -6.50
CA PHE A 85 3.84 18.11 -7.09
C PHE A 85 4.45 17.03 -6.18
N ASN A 86 4.99 17.40 -5.02
CA ASN A 86 5.73 16.50 -4.13
C ASN A 86 4.97 15.19 -3.87
N ARG A 87 3.71 15.27 -3.51
CA ARG A 87 2.89 14.08 -3.21
C ARG A 87 2.63 13.22 -4.45
N LEU A 88 2.51 13.83 -5.64
CA LEU A 88 2.40 13.10 -6.90
C LEU A 88 3.71 12.39 -7.26
N ALA A 89 4.86 13.06 -7.05
CA ALA A 89 6.17 12.46 -7.27
C ALA A 89 6.41 11.24 -6.36
N ILE A 90 6.05 11.36 -5.08
CA ILE A 90 6.08 10.24 -4.11
C ILE A 90 5.17 9.11 -4.58
N THR A 91 3.96 9.42 -5.03
CA THR A 91 2.99 8.44 -5.54
C THR A 91 3.54 7.70 -6.76
N GLY A 92 4.07 8.43 -7.74
CA GLY A 92 4.69 7.82 -8.92
C GLY A 92 5.85 6.91 -8.57
N GLY A 93 6.73 7.34 -7.65
CA GLY A 93 7.85 6.54 -7.16
C GLY A 93 7.40 5.27 -6.43
N ALA A 94 6.43 5.38 -5.53
CA ALA A 94 5.88 4.25 -4.78
C ALA A 94 5.22 3.21 -5.71
N SER A 95 4.43 3.68 -6.68
CA SER A 95 3.82 2.86 -7.74
C SER A 95 4.85 2.12 -8.57
N ALA A 96 5.90 2.83 -8.97
CA ALA A 96 7.02 2.25 -9.72
C ALA A 96 7.76 1.19 -8.90
N GLY A 97 7.97 1.43 -7.59
CA GLY A 97 8.57 0.48 -6.67
C GLY A 97 7.77 -0.82 -6.58
N LEU A 98 6.45 -0.74 -6.46
CA LEU A 98 5.56 -1.91 -6.44
C LEU A 98 5.58 -2.65 -7.79
N ALA A 99 5.44 -1.91 -8.89
CA ALA A 99 5.42 -2.46 -10.24
C ALA A 99 6.69 -3.27 -10.56
N VAL A 100 7.86 -2.73 -10.20
CA VAL A 100 9.14 -3.41 -10.43
C VAL A 100 9.30 -4.62 -9.51
N ALA A 101 8.88 -4.52 -8.24
CA ALA A 101 8.99 -5.62 -7.26
C ALA A 101 8.24 -6.88 -7.71
N PHE A 102 7.06 -6.71 -8.29
CA PHE A 102 6.23 -7.82 -8.78
C PHE A 102 6.35 -8.08 -10.29
N ASN A 103 7.04 -7.20 -11.03
CA ASN A 103 6.98 -7.14 -12.49
C ASN A 103 5.52 -7.02 -12.99
N ALA A 104 4.74 -6.19 -12.32
CA ALA A 104 3.30 -6.02 -12.48
C ALA A 104 2.95 -4.53 -12.68
N PRO A 105 3.10 -3.99 -13.90
CA PRO A 105 2.92 -2.56 -14.16
C PRO A 105 1.50 -2.06 -13.93
N LEU A 106 0.46 -2.80 -14.35
CA LEU A 106 -0.93 -2.39 -14.13
C LEU A 106 -1.28 -2.34 -12.65
N THR A 107 -0.79 -3.30 -11.88
CA THR A 107 -0.95 -3.34 -10.42
C THR A 107 -0.36 -2.09 -9.76
N GLY A 108 0.84 -1.68 -10.17
CA GLY A 108 1.47 -0.47 -9.62
C GLY A 108 0.65 0.80 -9.86
N ILE A 109 -0.01 0.91 -11.04
CA ILE A 109 -0.89 2.04 -11.37
C ILE A 109 -2.16 2.01 -10.52
N ILE A 110 -2.82 0.84 -10.43
CA ILE A 110 -4.09 0.68 -9.70
C ILE A 110 -3.88 0.85 -8.20
N PHE A 111 -2.76 0.36 -7.65
CA PHE A 111 -2.38 0.54 -6.26
C PHE A 111 -2.40 2.01 -5.83
N ALA A 112 -1.88 2.92 -6.66
CA ALA A 112 -1.90 4.35 -6.35
C ALA A 112 -3.31 4.92 -6.22
N LEU A 113 -4.25 4.44 -7.05
CA LEU A 113 -5.63 4.91 -7.09
C LEU A 113 -6.47 4.30 -5.98
N GLU A 114 -6.42 2.98 -5.82
CA GLU A 114 -7.32 2.23 -4.95
C GLU A 114 -6.82 2.20 -3.51
N GLU A 115 -5.53 1.95 -3.28
CA GLU A 115 -4.95 1.80 -1.95
C GLU A 115 -4.29 3.09 -1.47
N GLY A 116 -3.36 3.64 -2.26
CA GLY A 116 -2.55 4.79 -1.88
C GLY A 116 -3.38 6.02 -1.53
N HIS A 117 -4.26 6.43 -2.43
CA HIS A 117 -5.09 7.63 -2.26
C HIS A 117 -6.56 7.34 -2.03
N LYS A 118 -7.03 6.11 -2.26
CA LYS A 118 -8.47 5.72 -2.26
C LYS A 118 -9.32 6.65 -3.12
N ARG A 119 -8.75 7.10 -4.23
CA ARG A 119 -9.34 8.10 -5.12
C ARG A 119 -8.89 7.90 -6.56
N PHE A 120 -9.84 7.78 -7.46
CA PHE A 120 -9.60 7.72 -8.90
C PHE A 120 -9.50 9.14 -9.46
N SER A 121 -8.28 9.59 -9.72
CA SER A 121 -7.99 10.93 -10.27
C SER A 121 -7.11 10.82 -11.51
N PRO A 122 -7.39 11.60 -12.58
CA PRO A 122 -6.55 11.64 -13.78
C PRO A 122 -5.10 12.00 -13.48
N SER A 123 -4.85 12.91 -12.54
CA SER A 123 -3.50 13.33 -12.15
C SER A 123 -2.72 12.21 -11.48
N ILE A 124 -3.35 11.45 -10.57
CA ILE A 124 -2.74 10.28 -9.93
C ILE A 124 -2.47 9.20 -10.96
N PHE A 125 -3.47 8.90 -11.82
CA PHE A 125 -3.34 7.90 -12.88
C PHE A 125 -2.18 8.23 -13.82
N LEU A 126 -2.13 9.44 -14.37
CA LEU A 126 -1.11 9.84 -15.33
C LEU A 126 0.31 9.81 -14.72
N THR A 127 0.44 10.29 -13.48
CA THR A 127 1.73 10.29 -12.78
C THR A 127 2.19 8.88 -12.46
N SER A 128 1.33 8.02 -11.92
CA SER A 128 1.68 6.63 -11.63
C SER A 128 1.93 5.84 -12.90
N ALA A 129 1.11 6.01 -13.95
CA ALA A 129 1.28 5.32 -15.23
C ALA A 129 2.62 5.68 -15.90
N SER A 130 2.96 6.97 -15.99
CA SER A 130 4.24 7.39 -16.57
C SER A 130 5.42 6.84 -15.76
N SER A 131 5.42 6.99 -14.44
CA SER A 131 6.49 6.51 -13.57
C SER A 131 6.67 5.00 -13.66
N VAL A 132 5.57 4.25 -13.63
CA VAL A 132 5.57 2.78 -13.75
C VAL A 132 6.10 2.32 -15.09
N LEU A 133 5.63 2.93 -16.21
CA LEU A 133 6.06 2.54 -17.55
C LEU A 133 7.56 2.76 -17.74
N PHE A 134 8.09 3.92 -17.33
CA PHE A 134 9.53 4.20 -17.41
C PHE A 134 10.34 3.27 -16.51
N ALA A 135 9.91 3.04 -15.28
CA ALA A 135 10.61 2.14 -14.35
C ALA A 135 10.63 0.68 -14.88
N THR A 136 9.49 0.22 -15.43
CA THR A 136 9.39 -1.11 -16.04
C THR A 136 10.27 -1.22 -17.28
N LEU A 137 10.30 -0.19 -18.12
CA LEU A 137 11.20 -0.14 -19.29
C LEU A 137 12.67 -0.27 -18.87
N ILE A 138 13.10 0.55 -17.91
CA ILE A 138 14.48 0.52 -17.40
C ILE A 138 14.79 -0.85 -16.79
N SER A 139 13.88 -1.43 -16.01
CA SER A 139 14.04 -2.77 -15.44
C SER A 139 14.24 -3.84 -16.52
N ARG A 140 13.47 -3.78 -17.62
CA ARG A 140 13.61 -4.70 -18.76
C ARG A 140 14.91 -4.48 -19.54
N LEU A 141 15.37 -3.23 -19.70
CA LEU A 141 16.65 -2.91 -20.34
C LEU A 141 17.83 -3.43 -19.49
N LEU A 142 17.80 -3.25 -18.18
CA LEU A 142 18.81 -3.81 -17.27
C LEU A 142 18.83 -5.33 -17.35
N ARG A 143 17.66 -5.97 -17.41
CA ARG A 143 17.57 -7.40 -17.58
C ARG A 143 18.12 -7.86 -18.92
N LEU A 144 17.83 -7.16 -20.02
CA LEU A 144 18.41 -7.43 -21.32
C LEU A 144 19.94 -7.39 -21.26
N ALA A 145 20.51 -6.39 -20.58
CA ALA A 145 21.95 -6.23 -20.42
C ALA A 145 22.58 -7.35 -19.57
N THR A 146 21.86 -7.90 -18.58
CA THR A 146 22.41 -8.90 -17.64
C THR A 146 22.13 -10.34 -18.04
N THR A 147 20.97 -10.61 -18.65
CA THR A 147 20.50 -11.99 -18.98
C THR A 147 20.27 -12.23 -20.46
N GLY A 148 20.44 -11.22 -21.30
CA GLY A 148 20.16 -11.29 -22.74
C GLY A 148 18.66 -11.36 -23.11
N THR A 149 17.73 -11.21 -22.13
CA THR A 149 16.29 -11.34 -22.35
C THR A 149 15.57 -10.03 -22.03
N PHE A 150 14.80 -9.51 -22.99
CA PHE A 150 13.98 -8.30 -22.81
C PHE A 150 12.61 -8.60 -22.23
N SER A 151 12.13 -9.84 -22.33
CA SER A 151 10.80 -10.24 -21.84
C SER A 151 10.71 -10.11 -20.30
N GLY A 152 9.55 -9.70 -19.80
CA GLY A 152 9.22 -9.80 -18.39
C GLY A 152 9.23 -11.26 -17.91
N TYR A 153 9.21 -11.45 -16.61
CA TYR A 153 9.03 -12.77 -16.00
C TYR A 153 7.75 -12.75 -15.18
N PHE A 154 7.13 -13.89 -15.04
CA PHE A 154 6.02 -14.07 -14.12
C PHE A 154 6.54 -14.62 -12.79
N MET A 155 6.17 -14.00 -11.69
CA MET A 155 6.61 -14.45 -10.36
C MET A 155 6.08 -15.85 -10.05
N PHE A 156 4.85 -16.13 -10.47
CA PHE A 156 4.15 -17.40 -10.33
C PHE A 156 3.65 -17.88 -11.68
N LYS A 157 4.55 -18.10 -12.66
CA LYS A 157 4.11 -18.58 -13.97
C LYS A 157 3.27 -19.84 -13.81
N MET A 158 1.98 -19.72 -14.04
CA MET A 158 1.02 -20.80 -13.97
C MET A 158 0.31 -20.88 -15.32
N VAL A 159 0.68 -21.90 -16.08
CA VAL A 159 0.09 -22.19 -17.38
C VAL A 159 -1.17 -23.02 -17.14
N ASP A 160 -2.18 -22.82 -17.96
CA ASP A 160 -3.40 -23.63 -18.03
C ASP A 160 -4.28 -23.58 -16.76
N LEU A 161 -4.85 -22.38 -16.50
CA LEU A 161 -5.93 -22.24 -15.54
C LEU A 161 -7.24 -22.61 -16.23
N GLU A 162 -7.86 -23.66 -15.72
CA GLU A 162 -9.17 -24.08 -16.19
C GLU A 162 -10.28 -23.27 -15.50
N SER A 163 -11.25 -22.80 -16.30
CA SER A 163 -12.44 -22.14 -15.78
C SER A 163 -13.32 -23.13 -15.03
N ILE A 164 -13.86 -22.70 -13.90
CA ILE A 164 -14.71 -23.56 -13.08
C ILE A 164 -16.08 -23.71 -13.72
N PRO A 165 -16.55 -24.94 -13.96
CA PRO A 165 -17.83 -25.15 -14.62
C PRO A 165 -19.01 -24.69 -13.76
N LEU A 166 -20.11 -24.31 -14.41
CA LEU A 166 -21.31 -23.78 -13.76
C LEU A 166 -21.83 -24.67 -12.61
N ASN A 167 -21.70 -25.97 -12.74
CA ASN A 167 -22.11 -26.93 -11.71
C ASN A 167 -21.31 -26.78 -10.39
N ASN A 168 -20.12 -26.20 -10.45
CA ASN A 168 -19.22 -26.02 -9.31
C ASN A 168 -19.18 -24.56 -8.80
N LEU A 169 -19.98 -23.65 -9.37
CA LEU A 169 -20.01 -22.23 -8.93
C LEU A 169 -20.39 -22.06 -7.45
N TRP A 170 -21.20 -22.97 -6.90
CA TRP A 170 -21.55 -22.96 -5.48
C TRP A 170 -20.30 -23.06 -4.57
N MET A 171 -19.24 -23.75 -5.04
CA MET A 171 -17.97 -23.86 -4.32
C MET A 171 -17.29 -22.49 -4.19
N LEU A 172 -17.39 -21.64 -5.22
CA LEU A 172 -16.85 -20.26 -5.19
C LEU A 172 -17.59 -19.40 -4.17
N LEU A 173 -18.90 -19.56 -4.02
CA LEU A 173 -19.68 -18.82 -3.03
C LEU A 173 -19.24 -19.16 -1.62
N ILE A 174 -19.09 -20.46 -1.33
CA ILE A 174 -18.58 -20.93 -0.04
C ILE A 174 -17.14 -20.47 0.17
N LEU A 175 -16.29 -20.63 -0.85
CA LEU A 175 -14.89 -20.21 -0.80
C LEU A 175 -14.76 -18.72 -0.45
N GLY A 176 -15.54 -17.84 -1.09
CA GLY A 176 -15.49 -16.41 -0.84
C GLY A 176 -15.80 -16.05 0.62
N ILE A 177 -16.84 -16.67 1.20
CA ILE A 177 -17.19 -16.45 2.61
C ILE A 177 -16.07 -16.97 3.53
N LEU A 178 -15.56 -18.17 3.28
CA LEU A 178 -14.51 -18.78 4.11
C LEU A 178 -13.19 -17.99 4.04
N ILE A 179 -12.81 -17.53 2.85
CA ILE A 179 -11.63 -16.68 2.67
C ILE A 179 -11.84 -15.31 3.35
N GLY A 180 -13.04 -14.75 3.29
CA GLY A 180 -13.36 -13.51 4.02
C GLY A 180 -13.23 -13.68 5.54
N LEU A 181 -13.72 -14.78 6.10
CA LEU A 181 -13.53 -15.12 7.52
C LEU A 181 -12.04 -15.29 7.87
N ALA A 182 -11.28 -15.96 6.99
CA ALA A 182 -9.84 -16.12 7.17
C ALA A 182 -9.09 -14.78 7.12
N ALA A 183 -9.46 -13.86 6.21
CA ALA A 183 -8.91 -12.52 6.11
C ALA A 183 -9.21 -11.68 7.37
N ALA A 184 -10.44 -11.75 7.88
CA ALA A 184 -10.83 -11.13 9.13
C ALA A 184 -10.03 -11.67 10.33
N LEU A 185 -9.86 -12.99 10.40
CA LEU A 185 -9.05 -13.64 11.44
C LEU A 185 -7.60 -13.19 11.38
N PHE A 186 -6.99 -13.14 10.18
CA PHE A 186 -5.63 -12.66 10.00
C PHE A 186 -5.45 -11.22 10.47
N SER A 187 -6.35 -10.33 10.06
CA SER A 187 -6.31 -8.91 10.48
C SER A 187 -6.41 -8.79 12.01
N LYS A 188 -7.32 -9.54 12.64
CA LYS A 188 -7.44 -9.59 14.11
C LYS A 188 -6.17 -10.10 14.78
N ILE A 189 -5.57 -11.18 14.28
CA ILE A 189 -4.32 -11.74 14.81
C ILE A 189 -3.21 -10.69 14.77
N GLN A 190 -3.06 -9.95 13.66
CA GLN A 190 -2.05 -8.88 13.52
C GLN A 190 -2.24 -7.78 14.58
N VAL A 191 -3.47 -7.29 14.73
CA VAL A 191 -3.80 -6.23 15.68
C VAL A 191 -3.64 -6.71 17.12
N VAL A 192 -4.18 -7.88 17.47
CA VAL A 192 -4.10 -8.45 18.81
C VAL A 192 -2.64 -8.68 19.21
N THR A 193 -1.82 -9.23 18.32
CA THR A 193 -0.39 -9.44 18.58
C THR A 193 0.31 -8.11 18.90
N LYS A 194 0.03 -7.05 18.12
CA LYS A 194 0.57 -5.70 18.39
C LYS A 194 0.15 -5.20 19.77
N VAL A 195 -1.15 -5.27 20.08
CA VAL A 195 -1.70 -4.82 21.37
C VAL A 195 -1.09 -5.59 22.54
N LEU A 196 -0.94 -6.92 22.43
CA LEU A 196 -0.32 -7.73 23.46
C LEU A 196 1.14 -7.36 23.70
N LEU A 197 1.93 -7.22 22.61
CA LEU A 197 3.33 -6.83 22.72
C LEU A 197 3.50 -5.44 23.36
N ASP A 198 2.59 -4.51 23.08
CA ASP A 198 2.61 -3.17 23.64
C ASP A 198 2.10 -3.15 25.10
N LYS A 199 1.06 -3.93 25.41
CA LYS A 199 0.51 -4.08 26.78
C LYS A 199 1.55 -4.65 27.74
N PHE A 200 2.29 -5.68 27.33
CA PHE A 200 3.37 -6.25 28.14
C PHE A 200 4.67 -5.43 28.09
N LYS A 201 4.66 -4.27 27.42
CA LYS A 201 5.82 -3.37 27.30
C LYS A 201 7.10 -4.10 26.85
N ILE A 202 6.97 -5.13 26.00
CA ILE A 202 8.10 -5.91 25.52
C ILE A 202 9.02 -5.00 24.69
N PRO A 203 10.30 -4.85 25.06
CA PRO A 203 11.21 -3.96 24.37
C PRO A 203 11.48 -4.46 22.93
N THR A 204 11.68 -3.54 22.00
CA THR A 204 11.91 -3.85 20.56
C THR A 204 13.04 -4.86 20.36
N LEU A 205 14.11 -4.80 21.17
CA LEU A 205 15.21 -5.77 21.10
C LEU A 205 14.74 -7.20 21.39
N ALA A 206 13.93 -7.38 22.43
CA ALA A 206 13.40 -8.71 22.77
C ALA A 206 12.46 -9.22 21.68
N ARG A 207 11.59 -8.36 21.10
CA ARG A 207 10.73 -8.72 19.96
C ARG A 207 11.55 -9.19 18.76
N LEU A 208 12.66 -8.48 18.45
CA LEU A 208 13.57 -8.84 17.37
C LEU A 208 14.24 -10.19 17.64
N ILE A 209 14.82 -10.39 18.82
CA ILE A 209 15.48 -11.64 19.21
C ILE A 209 14.52 -12.82 19.08
N VAL A 210 13.31 -12.68 19.65
CA VAL A 210 12.26 -13.72 19.58
C VAL A 210 11.91 -14.04 18.14
N ALA A 211 11.70 -13.04 17.27
CA ALA A 211 11.39 -13.26 15.88
C ALA A 211 12.49 -14.03 15.14
N PHE A 212 13.75 -13.60 15.27
CA PHE A 212 14.89 -14.26 14.59
C PHE A 212 15.14 -15.68 15.13
N VAL A 213 15.06 -15.89 16.44
CA VAL A 213 15.27 -17.20 17.05
C VAL A 213 14.15 -18.17 16.65
N LEU A 214 12.87 -17.74 16.70
CA LEU A 214 11.74 -18.59 16.30
C LEU A 214 11.84 -18.98 14.83
N VAL A 215 12.12 -18.01 13.94
CA VAL A 215 12.29 -18.31 12.50
C VAL A 215 13.47 -19.23 12.27
N GLY A 216 14.59 -19.04 12.98
CA GLY A 216 15.75 -19.93 12.87
C GLY A 216 15.44 -21.36 13.31
N ILE A 217 14.79 -21.55 14.47
CA ILE A 217 14.44 -22.88 14.98
C ILE A 217 13.42 -23.56 14.05
N ILE A 218 12.31 -22.86 13.73
CA ILE A 218 11.24 -23.45 12.91
C ILE A 218 11.73 -23.70 11.48
N GLY A 219 12.57 -22.81 10.94
CA GLY A 219 13.12 -22.90 9.58
C GLY A 219 14.03 -24.11 9.37
N VAL A 220 14.67 -24.64 10.42
CA VAL A 220 15.45 -25.90 10.34
C VAL A 220 14.54 -27.11 10.05
N PHE A 221 13.34 -27.14 10.61
CA PHE A 221 12.38 -28.25 10.44
C PHE A 221 11.42 -28.04 9.26
N LEU A 222 11.07 -26.77 8.98
CA LEU A 222 10.08 -26.37 7.97
C LEU A 222 10.66 -25.30 7.04
N THR A 223 11.57 -25.70 6.16
CA THR A 223 12.25 -24.78 5.24
C THR A 223 11.30 -24.01 4.33
N ASP A 224 10.16 -24.58 3.96
CA ASP A 224 9.13 -23.94 3.11
C ASP A 224 8.45 -22.76 3.75
N ILE A 225 8.57 -22.58 5.07
CA ILE A 225 7.99 -21.44 5.79
C ILE A 225 8.82 -20.17 5.68
N LEU A 226 10.12 -20.30 5.33
CA LEU A 226 11.05 -19.19 5.29
C LEU A 226 10.73 -18.21 4.15
N GLY A 227 11.09 -16.95 4.38
CA GLY A 227 10.89 -15.85 3.44
C GLY A 227 9.41 -15.53 3.18
N GLY A 228 9.13 -14.67 2.22
CA GLY A 228 7.78 -14.20 1.88
C GLY A 228 6.80 -15.31 1.50
N GLY A 229 7.30 -16.42 0.92
CA GLY A 229 6.47 -17.58 0.58
C GLY A 229 6.28 -17.83 -0.92
N SER A 230 7.04 -17.17 -1.80
CA SER A 230 6.93 -17.39 -3.25
C SER A 230 7.23 -18.82 -3.67
N GLY A 231 8.22 -19.49 -3.03
CA GLY A 231 8.51 -20.89 -3.22
C GLY A 231 7.39 -21.82 -2.72
N LEU A 232 6.84 -21.48 -1.56
CA LEU A 232 5.71 -22.20 -0.96
C LEU A 232 4.47 -22.15 -1.86
N ILE A 233 4.11 -20.97 -2.40
CA ILE A 233 2.98 -20.81 -3.33
C ILE A 233 3.11 -21.76 -4.54
N LYS A 234 4.32 -21.85 -5.13
CA LYS A 234 4.56 -22.73 -6.28
C LYS A 234 4.34 -24.20 -5.94
N LYS A 235 4.82 -24.66 -4.80
CA LYS A 235 4.64 -26.05 -4.33
C LYS A 235 3.17 -26.34 -4.00
N ILE A 236 2.45 -25.39 -3.37
CA ILE A 236 1.00 -25.53 -3.13
C ILE A 236 0.26 -25.70 -4.45
N ALA A 237 0.51 -24.81 -5.42
CA ALA A 237 -0.13 -24.87 -6.72
C ALA A 237 0.23 -26.12 -7.55
N ALA A 238 1.36 -26.76 -7.26
CA ALA A 238 1.78 -28.03 -7.85
C ALA A 238 1.16 -29.27 -7.15
N LEU A 239 0.35 -29.08 -6.10
CA LEU A 239 -0.25 -30.16 -5.29
C LEU A 239 0.80 -31.01 -4.54
N ASP A 240 1.97 -30.42 -4.22
CA ASP A 240 3.08 -31.15 -3.57
C ASP A 240 2.82 -31.48 -2.08
N PHE A 241 1.74 -30.94 -1.48
CA PHE A 241 1.46 -31.09 -0.06
C PHE A 241 0.12 -31.79 0.21
N THR A 242 0.10 -32.64 1.23
CA THR A 242 -1.13 -33.18 1.79
C THR A 242 -1.88 -32.09 2.59
N TRP A 243 -3.19 -32.28 2.80
CA TRP A 243 -3.99 -31.33 3.56
C TRP A 243 -3.51 -31.12 5.00
N GLN A 244 -2.95 -32.17 5.66
CA GLN A 244 -2.37 -32.08 7.00
C GLN A 244 -1.15 -31.15 7.02
N MET A 245 -0.27 -31.27 6.00
CA MET A 245 0.90 -30.42 5.88
C MET A 245 0.51 -28.97 5.58
N LEU A 246 -0.48 -28.75 4.72
CA LEU A 246 -1.01 -27.41 4.45
C LEU A 246 -1.56 -26.75 5.73
N LEU A 247 -2.30 -27.50 6.55
CA LEU A 247 -2.82 -26.99 7.82
C LEU A 247 -1.70 -26.64 8.80
N LEU A 248 -0.68 -27.49 8.92
CA LEU A 248 0.49 -27.22 9.76
C LEU A 248 1.20 -25.93 9.30
N LEU A 249 1.51 -25.83 7.98
CA LEU A 249 2.16 -24.68 7.40
C LEU A 249 1.34 -23.41 7.57
N LEU A 250 0.01 -23.48 7.44
CA LEU A 250 -0.89 -22.36 7.66
C LEU A 250 -0.79 -21.83 9.09
N VAL A 251 -0.94 -22.69 10.09
CA VAL A 251 -0.88 -22.28 11.50
C VAL A 251 0.46 -21.68 11.85
N VAL A 252 1.55 -22.34 11.44
CA VAL A 252 2.92 -21.87 11.73
C VAL A 252 3.21 -20.55 10.98
N LYS A 253 2.79 -20.43 9.72
CA LYS A 253 3.00 -19.18 8.93
C LYS A 253 2.22 -18.00 9.51
N LEU A 254 0.95 -18.20 9.89
CA LEU A 254 0.15 -17.17 10.56
C LEU A 254 0.83 -16.66 11.84
N PHE A 255 1.30 -17.58 12.68
CA PHE A 255 1.99 -17.26 13.92
C PHE A 255 3.29 -16.49 13.69
N LEU A 256 4.14 -16.98 12.77
CA LEU A 256 5.42 -16.34 12.47
C LEU A 256 5.25 -14.95 11.85
N ILE A 257 4.30 -14.79 10.91
CA ILE A 257 4.03 -13.47 10.31
C ILE A 257 3.57 -12.49 11.38
N ALA A 258 2.67 -12.90 12.29
CA ALA A 258 2.17 -12.05 13.35
C ALA A 258 3.30 -11.55 14.29
N ILE A 259 4.24 -12.41 14.62
CA ILE A 259 5.38 -12.04 15.46
C ILE A 259 6.37 -11.17 14.68
N CYS A 260 6.76 -11.58 13.47
CA CYS A 260 7.80 -10.89 12.70
C CYS A 260 7.37 -9.50 12.24
N SER A 261 6.13 -9.32 11.75
CA SER A 261 5.60 -8.01 11.33
C SER A 261 5.51 -7.00 12.48
N ASN A 262 5.26 -7.49 13.71
CA ASN A 262 5.15 -6.65 14.91
C ASN A 262 6.46 -6.56 15.72
N SER A 263 7.53 -7.21 15.27
CA SER A 263 8.85 -7.15 15.93
C SER A 263 9.58 -5.82 15.71
N GLY A 264 9.23 -5.09 14.66
CA GLY A 264 9.89 -3.88 14.21
C GLY A 264 10.89 -4.09 13.07
N THR A 265 10.99 -5.32 12.53
CA THR A 265 11.75 -5.60 11.31
C THR A 265 11.14 -4.87 10.11
N THR A 266 11.96 -4.62 9.08
CA THR A 266 11.51 -4.07 7.81
C THR A 266 11.18 -5.21 6.85
N GLY A 267 9.96 -5.24 6.32
CA GLY A 267 9.53 -6.26 5.35
C GLY A 267 8.04 -6.20 5.06
N GLY A 268 7.65 -6.44 3.80
CA GLY A 268 6.29 -6.35 3.30
C GLY A 268 5.39 -7.51 3.75
N LEU A 269 4.10 -7.29 3.69
CA LEU A 269 3.07 -8.29 4.01
C LEU A 269 2.34 -8.83 2.76
N PHE A 270 2.56 -8.26 1.56
CA PHE A 270 1.82 -8.67 0.34
C PHE A 270 2.07 -10.14 -0.01
N VAL A 271 3.32 -10.52 -0.30
CA VAL A 271 3.63 -11.92 -0.64
C VAL A 271 3.28 -12.88 0.51
N PRO A 272 3.55 -12.56 1.80
CA PRO A 272 3.05 -13.37 2.91
C PRO A 272 1.52 -13.55 2.92
N MET A 273 0.74 -12.51 2.61
CA MET A 273 -0.72 -12.63 2.50
C MET A 273 -1.13 -13.54 1.33
N LEU A 274 -0.46 -13.42 0.18
CA LEU A 274 -0.69 -14.32 -0.95
C LEU A 274 -0.38 -15.77 -0.57
N ALA A 275 0.70 -16.03 0.19
CA ALA A 275 1.05 -17.38 0.64
C ALA A 275 0.00 -17.96 1.62
N ILE A 276 -0.56 -17.13 2.52
CA ILE A 276 -1.67 -17.56 3.39
C ILE A 276 -2.91 -17.84 2.56
N GLY A 277 -3.26 -16.98 1.59
CA GLY A 277 -4.36 -17.23 0.66
C GLY A 277 -4.18 -18.52 -0.12
N ALA A 278 -2.95 -18.81 -0.58
CA ALA A 278 -2.63 -20.08 -1.24
C ALA A 278 -2.81 -21.30 -0.33
N LEU A 279 -2.39 -21.21 0.95
CA LEU A 279 -2.56 -22.28 1.94
C LEU A 279 -4.05 -22.57 2.20
N PHE A 280 -4.87 -21.53 2.37
CA PHE A 280 -6.31 -21.70 2.48
C PHE A 280 -6.91 -22.28 1.19
N GLY A 281 -6.51 -21.76 0.02
CA GLY A 281 -6.96 -22.27 -1.27
C GLY A 281 -6.59 -23.72 -1.49
N GLY A 282 -5.39 -24.14 -1.08
CA GLY A 282 -4.97 -25.53 -1.10
C GLY A 282 -5.79 -26.43 -0.18
N LEU A 283 -6.06 -25.97 1.05
CA LEU A 283 -6.92 -26.71 2.01
C LEU A 283 -8.34 -26.87 1.49
N PHE A 284 -8.96 -25.80 1.00
CA PHE A 284 -10.31 -25.87 0.42
C PHE A 284 -10.33 -26.65 -0.90
N GLY A 285 -9.26 -26.55 -1.70
CA GLY A 285 -9.10 -27.38 -2.89
C GLY A 285 -9.13 -28.87 -2.56
N HIS A 286 -8.38 -29.33 -1.54
CA HIS A 286 -8.46 -30.71 -1.07
C HIS A 286 -9.86 -31.10 -0.55
N LEU A 287 -10.52 -30.20 0.18
CA LEU A 287 -11.88 -30.42 0.66
C LEU A 287 -12.86 -30.57 -0.51
N PHE A 288 -12.81 -29.70 -1.51
CA PHE A 288 -13.69 -29.76 -2.67
C PHE A 288 -13.38 -30.97 -3.57
N MET A 289 -12.12 -31.38 -3.71
CA MET A 289 -11.78 -32.65 -4.38
C MET A 289 -12.39 -33.86 -3.66
N ALA A 290 -12.37 -33.87 -2.33
CA ALA A 290 -13.06 -34.92 -1.56
C ALA A 290 -14.57 -34.88 -1.75
N MET A 291 -15.17 -33.75 -2.14
CA MET A 291 -16.58 -33.57 -2.46
C MET A 291 -16.91 -33.81 -3.96
N GLY A 292 -15.93 -34.22 -4.77
CA GLY A 292 -16.12 -34.57 -6.17
C GLY A 292 -15.66 -33.52 -7.18
N MET A 293 -14.92 -32.49 -6.78
CA MET A 293 -14.28 -31.58 -7.71
C MET A 293 -13.11 -32.29 -8.41
N GLU A 294 -12.96 -32.08 -9.72
CA GLU A 294 -11.82 -32.60 -10.47
C GLU A 294 -10.52 -31.89 -10.08
N GLU A 295 -9.42 -32.63 -10.06
CA GLU A 295 -8.09 -32.14 -9.66
C GLU A 295 -7.60 -30.97 -10.55
N VAL A 296 -8.02 -30.91 -11.81
CA VAL A 296 -7.65 -29.86 -12.76
C VAL A 296 -8.01 -28.45 -12.24
N TYR A 297 -9.07 -28.30 -11.44
CA TYR A 297 -9.51 -27.03 -10.86
C TYR A 297 -8.77 -26.65 -9.57
N TYR A 298 -7.99 -27.55 -8.98
CA TYR A 298 -7.27 -27.28 -7.74
C TYR A 298 -6.39 -26.02 -7.81
N ARG A 299 -5.59 -25.91 -8.90
CA ARG A 299 -4.72 -24.77 -9.11
C ARG A 299 -5.48 -23.45 -9.22
N THR A 300 -6.60 -23.46 -9.91
CA THR A 300 -7.50 -22.31 -10.02
C THR A 300 -8.03 -21.89 -8.66
N MET A 301 -8.44 -22.84 -7.80
CA MET A 301 -8.88 -22.56 -6.43
C MET A 301 -7.79 -21.90 -5.59
N VAL A 302 -6.53 -22.34 -5.71
CA VAL A 302 -5.39 -21.73 -5.01
C VAL A 302 -5.21 -20.27 -5.43
N ILE A 303 -5.22 -20.00 -6.74
CA ILE A 303 -4.98 -18.65 -7.29
C ILE A 303 -6.11 -17.68 -6.92
N ILE A 304 -7.37 -18.10 -7.05
CA ILE A 304 -8.53 -17.31 -6.67
C ILE A 304 -8.45 -16.97 -5.17
N SER A 305 -8.09 -17.94 -4.33
CA SER A 305 -7.96 -17.74 -2.89
C SER A 305 -6.84 -16.76 -2.52
N MET A 306 -5.72 -16.78 -3.24
CA MET A 306 -4.64 -15.80 -3.04
C MET A 306 -5.15 -14.37 -3.25
N SER A 307 -5.85 -14.15 -4.36
CA SER A 307 -6.39 -12.84 -4.71
C SER A 307 -7.47 -12.39 -3.73
N ALA A 308 -8.43 -13.28 -3.42
CA ALA A 308 -9.53 -12.99 -2.52
C ALA A 308 -9.07 -12.71 -1.07
N PHE A 309 -8.08 -13.45 -0.60
CA PHE A 309 -7.52 -13.22 0.75
C PHE A 309 -6.87 -11.84 0.84
N MET A 310 -6.02 -11.49 -0.13
CA MET A 310 -5.38 -10.18 -0.18
C MET A 310 -6.42 -9.06 -0.31
N GLY A 311 -7.38 -9.21 -1.24
CA GLY A 311 -8.46 -8.24 -1.45
C GLY A 311 -9.32 -8.02 -0.20
N GLY A 312 -9.57 -9.08 0.58
CA GLY A 312 -10.28 -9.00 1.85
C GLY A 312 -9.50 -8.32 2.98
N VAL A 313 -8.19 -8.60 3.11
CA VAL A 313 -7.33 -8.01 4.16
C VAL A 313 -7.05 -6.53 3.91
N VAL A 314 -6.70 -6.18 2.66
CA VAL A 314 -6.26 -4.83 2.27
C VAL A 314 -7.44 -3.93 1.91
N ARG A 315 -8.57 -4.51 1.50
CA ARG A 315 -9.75 -3.81 0.96
C ARG A 315 -9.47 -3.11 -0.39
N ALA A 316 -8.58 -3.71 -1.19
CA ALA A 316 -8.23 -3.28 -2.53
C ALA A 316 -8.50 -4.40 -3.55
N PRO A 317 -9.79 -4.65 -3.90
CA PRO A 317 -10.19 -5.76 -4.77
C PRO A 317 -9.60 -5.65 -6.18
N LEU A 318 -9.57 -4.48 -6.79
CA LEU A 318 -9.02 -4.31 -8.14
C LEU A 318 -7.51 -4.54 -8.17
N THR A 319 -6.80 -3.99 -7.19
CA THR A 319 -5.35 -4.21 -7.03
C THR A 319 -5.04 -5.69 -6.85
N ALA A 320 -5.82 -6.40 -6.04
CA ALA A 320 -5.64 -7.83 -5.80
C ALA A 320 -5.90 -8.68 -7.05
N MET A 321 -6.99 -8.40 -7.80
CA MET A 321 -7.32 -9.09 -9.04
C MET A 321 -6.22 -8.90 -10.09
N VAL A 322 -5.83 -7.66 -10.34
CA VAL A 322 -4.85 -7.34 -11.37
C VAL A 322 -3.46 -7.83 -10.98
N LEU A 323 -3.08 -7.74 -9.70
CA LEU A 323 -1.81 -8.31 -9.22
C LEU A 323 -1.71 -9.81 -9.56
N ILE A 324 -2.72 -10.57 -9.18
CA ILE A 324 -2.68 -12.02 -9.42
C ILE A 324 -2.67 -12.32 -10.91
N ALA A 325 -3.46 -11.62 -11.71
CA ALA A 325 -3.46 -11.77 -13.16
C ALA A 325 -2.08 -11.49 -13.79
N GLU A 326 -1.38 -10.45 -13.33
CA GLU A 326 -0.04 -10.10 -13.84
C GLU A 326 1.04 -11.06 -13.34
N VAL A 327 1.05 -11.45 -12.06
CA VAL A 327 2.11 -12.30 -11.50
C VAL A 327 2.00 -13.76 -11.92
N THR A 328 0.79 -14.23 -12.30
CA THR A 328 0.56 -15.59 -12.82
C THR A 328 0.66 -15.65 -14.35
N GLY A 329 0.48 -14.53 -15.02
CA GLY A 329 0.41 -14.45 -16.48
C GLY A 329 -0.97 -14.85 -17.04
N SER A 330 -2.00 -14.96 -16.21
CA SER A 330 -3.34 -15.43 -16.57
C SER A 330 -4.35 -14.29 -16.52
N LEU A 331 -4.18 -13.30 -17.41
CA LEU A 331 -4.99 -12.07 -17.40
C LEU A 331 -6.50 -12.28 -17.62
N MET A 332 -6.88 -13.31 -18.35
CA MET A 332 -8.28 -13.53 -18.74
C MET A 332 -8.88 -14.81 -18.13
N SER A 333 -8.08 -15.85 -17.92
CA SER A 333 -8.56 -17.10 -17.34
C SER A 333 -8.87 -16.94 -15.86
N GLY A 334 -10.10 -17.26 -15.44
CA GLY A 334 -10.53 -17.17 -14.06
C GLY A 334 -10.76 -15.76 -13.51
N PHE A 335 -10.80 -14.72 -14.39
CA PHE A 335 -11.03 -13.34 -13.93
C PHE A 335 -12.42 -13.14 -13.33
N PHE A 336 -13.43 -13.75 -13.93
CA PHE A 336 -14.82 -13.70 -13.46
C PHE A 336 -14.97 -14.42 -12.11
N GLU A 337 -14.46 -15.64 -12.00
CA GLU A 337 -14.47 -16.45 -10.78
C GLU A 337 -13.72 -15.74 -9.64
N THR A 338 -12.56 -15.17 -9.97
CA THR A 338 -11.78 -14.37 -9.02
C THR A 338 -12.57 -13.16 -8.52
N GLY A 339 -13.27 -12.46 -9.42
CA GLY A 339 -14.11 -11.33 -9.08
C GLY A 339 -15.23 -11.67 -8.11
N ILE A 340 -15.93 -12.79 -8.34
CA ILE A 340 -17.00 -13.26 -7.44
C ILE A 340 -16.42 -13.52 -6.04
N VAL A 341 -15.34 -14.28 -5.95
CA VAL A 341 -14.79 -14.71 -4.66
C VAL A 341 -14.21 -13.53 -3.89
N ILE A 342 -13.55 -12.59 -4.58
CA ILE A 342 -13.07 -11.34 -3.95
C ILE A 342 -14.21 -10.50 -3.42
N CYS A 343 -15.26 -10.29 -4.22
CA CYS A 343 -16.43 -9.52 -3.77
C CYS A 343 -17.06 -10.14 -2.52
N LEU A 344 -17.24 -11.45 -2.50
CA LEU A 344 -17.78 -12.16 -1.34
C LEU A 344 -16.86 -12.05 -0.12
N ALA A 345 -15.54 -12.23 -0.30
CA ALA A 345 -14.57 -12.06 0.77
C ALA A 345 -14.59 -10.62 1.31
N TYR A 346 -14.60 -9.62 0.43
CA TYR A 346 -14.73 -8.21 0.79
C TYR A 346 -15.99 -7.94 1.62
N PHE A 347 -17.16 -8.37 1.14
CA PHE A 347 -18.44 -8.22 1.85
C PHE A 347 -18.41 -8.92 3.21
N THR A 348 -17.85 -10.11 3.29
CA THR A 348 -17.75 -10.86 4.56
C THR A 348 -16.94 -10.09 5.60
N VAL A 349 -15.80 -9.52 5.19
CA VAL A 349 -14.96 -8.72 6.11
C VAL A 349 -15.64 -7.40 6.46
N GLU A 350 -16.39 -6.77 5.53
CA GLU A 350 -17.19 -5.57 5.77
C GLU A 350 -18.28 -5.82 6.80
N LEU A 351 -19.05 -6.90 6.66
CA LEU A 351 -20.10 -7.30 7.60
C LEU A 351 -19.57 -7.56 9.02
N LEU A 352 -18.29 -7.96 9.16
CA LEU A 352 -17.63 -8.16 10.45
C LEU A 352 -17.05 -6.86 11.05
N ASP A 353 -17.23 -5.71 10.38
CA ASP A 353 -16.72 -4.41 10.79
C ASP A 353 -15.21 -4.40 11.09
N ILE A 354 -14.44 -5.13 10.29
CA ILE A 354 -12.99 -5.21 10.41
C ILE A 354 -12.36 -4.10 9.55
N GLN A 355 -11.62 -3.21 10.15
CA GLN A 355 -10.89 -2.15 9.42
C GLN A 355 -9.80 -2.73 8.50
N PRO A 356 -9.53 -2.10 7.33
CA PRO A 356 -8.42 -2.49 6.47
C PRO A 356 -7.11 -2.53 7.24
N LEU A 357 -6.30 -3.57 7.01
CA LEU A 357 -5.09 -3.78 7.81
C LEU A 357 -4.11 -2.62 7.71
N TYR A 358 -3.89 -2.08 6.51
CA TYR A 358 -2.92 -0.98 6.32
C TYR A 358 -3.40 0.33 6.92
N ASP A 359 -4.69 0.64 6.85
CA ASP A 359 -5.25 1.81 7.55
C ASP A 359 -5.07 1.68 9.07
N THR A 360 -5.36 0.51 9.65
CA THR A 360 -5.17 0.25 11.09
C THR A 360 -3.69 0.40 11.50
N LEU A 361 -2.76 -0.07 10.66
CA LEU A 361 -1.32 0.09 10.92
C LEU A 361 -0.88 1.56 10.78
N LEU A 362 -1.42 2.30 9.82
CA LEU A 362 -1.17 3.72 9.63
C LEU A 362 -1.70 4.54 10.81
N GLU A 363 -2.95 4.32 11.20
CA GLU A 363 -3.54 5.00 12.36
C GLU A 363 -2.75 4.77 13.65
N GLY A 364 -2.30 3.52 13.86
CA GLY A 364 -1.42 3.20 14.98
C GLY A 364 -0.08 3.93 14.92
N THR A 365 0.45 4.18 13.73
CA THR A 365 1.69 4.95 13.53
C THR A 365 1.44 6.44 13.79
N LEU A 366 0.36 7.00 13.24
CA LEU A 366 -0.05 8.39 13.48
C LEU A 366 -0.28 8.67 14.97
N TYR A 367 -0.96 7.75 15.67
CA TYR A 367 -1.17 7.87 17.10
C TYR A 367 0.15 7.91 17.88
N GLN A 368 1.14 7.09 17.51
CA GLN A 368 2.45 7.10 18.16
C GLN A 368 3.26 8.37 17.87
N LEU A 369 3.21 8.88 16.64
CA LEU A 369 3.90 10.10 16.23
C LEU A 369 3.34 11.35 16.94
N HIS A 370 2.02 11.38 17.16
CA HIS A 370 1.31 12.52 17.75
C HIS A 370 0.84 12.25 19.18
N LYS A 371 1.55 11.35 19.89
CA LYS A 371 1.18 10.97 21.26
C LYS A 371 1.14 12.19 22.19
N GLY A 372 -0.02 12.44 22.80
CA GLY A 372 -0.27 13.59 23.66
C GLY A 372 -0.76 14.85 22.95
N GLN A 373 -0.97 14.79 21.63
CA GLN A 373 -1.64 15.82 20.84
C GLN A 373 -3.08 15.38 20.53
N GLU A 374 -4.02 16.30 20.61
CA GLU A 374 -5.39 16.04 20.20
C GLU A 374 -5.61 16.47 18.74
N ARG A 375 -6.39 15.70 18.01
CA ARG A 375 -6.89 16.12 16.69
C ARG A 375 -7.83 17.29 16.85
N LYS A 376 -7.58 18.35 16.09
CA LYS A 376 -8.43 19.56 16.10
C LYS A 376 -9.08 19.72 14.72
N ILE A 377 -10.33 20.12 14.74
CA ILE A 377 -11.03 20.55 13.53
C ILE A 377 -10.72 22.04 13.35
N VAL A 378 -10.06 22.38 12.26
CA VAL A 378 -9.64 23.74 11.91
C VAL A 378 -10.32 24.15 10.61
N THR A 379 -10.68 25.42 10.51
CA THR A 379 -11.26 25.99 9.29
C THR A 379 -10.26 27.01 8.73
N PHE A 380 -9.84 26.78 7.49
CA PHE A 380 -8.97 27.68 6.74
C PHE A 380 -9.77 28.49 5.74
N GLU A 381 -9.55 29.78 5.73
CA GLU A 381 -9.99 30.68 4.68
C GLU A 381 -8.80 30.95 3.76
N ILE A 382 -8.88 30.50 2.50
CA ILE A 382 -7.76 30.47 1.57
C ILE A 382 -8.12 31.20 0.29
N ASN A 383 -7.34 32.21 -0.05
CA ASN A 383 -7.45 32.94 -1.31
C ASN A 383 -6.59 32.27 -2.38
N ILE A 384 -7.16 32.01 -3.55
CA ILE A 384 -6.44 31.42 -4.69
C ILE A 384 -5.70 32.53 -5.44
N GLU A 385 -4.37 32.48 -5.41
CA GLU A 385 -3.55 33.44 -6.15
C GLU A 385 -3.45 33.04 -7.64
N ASP A 386 -3.34 34.08 -8.50
CA ASP A 386 -3.07 33.85 -9.92
C ASP A 386 -1.68 33.22 -10.13
N GLY A 387 -1.63 32.23 -11.04
CA GLY A 387 -0.41 31.44 -11.26
C GLY A 387 -0.08 30.41 -10.17
N SER A 388 -0.99 30.19 -9.20
CA SER A 388 -0.89 29.09 -8.25
C SER A 388 -1.13 27.74 -8.93
N PHE A 389 -0.75 26.65 -8.24
CA PHE A 389 -0.96 25.29 -8.75
C PHE A 389 -2.45 24.97 -8.93
N ALA A 390 -3.30 25.46 -8.02
CA ALA A 390 -4.73 25.15 -8.02
C ALA A 390 -5.51 25.94 -9.09
N ALA A 391 -5.06 27.14 -9.49
CA ALA A 391 -5.76 27.96 -10.46
C ALA A 391 -5.90 27.27 -11.83
N GLY A 392 -7.11 27.28 -12.39
CA GLY A 392 -7.44 26.67 -13.69
C GLY A 392 -7.67 25.16 -13.66
N ARG A 393 -7.61 24.51 -12.49
CA ARG A 393 -7.86 23.06 -12.33
C ARG A 393 -9.21 22.81 -11.67
N ALA A 394 -9.80 21.63 -11.90
CA ALA A 394 -11.00 21.24 -11.18
C ALA A 394 -10.66 20.91 -9.71
N ILE A 395 -11.60 21.19 -8.81
CA ILE A 395 -11.45 20.93 -7.36
C ILE A 395 -11.08 19.46 -7.12
N ARG A 396 -11.70 18.54 -7.86
CA ARG A 396 -11.44 17.10 -7.77
C ARG A 396 -10.04 16.70 -8.24
N ASP A 397 -9.39 17.50 -9.08
CA ASP A 397 -8.05 17.20 -9.64
C ASP A 397 -6.92 17.67 -8.73
N ILE A 398 -7.24 18.47 -7.72
CA ILE A 398 -6.29 18.88 -6.70
C ILE A 398 -6.14 17.78 -5.67
N LEU A 399 -4.91 17.41 -5.40
CA LEU A 399 -4.57 16.46 -4.34
C LEU A 399 -4.54 17.20 -3.00
N TRP A 400 -5.73 17.50 -2.45
CA TRP A 400 -5.86 18.13 -1.14
C TRP A 400 -5.26 17.24 -0.05
N PRO A 401 -4.60 17.81 0.98
CA PRO A 401 -4.16 17.03 2.14
C PRO A 401 -5.30 16.20 2.76
N SER A 402 -4.98 15.05 3.33
CA SER A 402 -5.98 14.16 3.92
C SER A 402 -6.77 14.88 5.02
N GLY A 403 -8.07 14.63 5.07
CA GLY A 403 -8.97 15.27 6.02
C GLY A 403 -9.47 16.67 5.61
N CYS A 404 -8.96 17.23 4.50
CA CYS A 404 -9.44 18.51 3.99
C CYS A 404 -10.73 18.37 3.20
N ILE A 405 -11.75 19.14 3.57
CA ILE A 405 -13.04 19.20 2.88
C ILE A 405 -13.33 20.67 2.52
N VAL A 406 -13.53 20.94 1.23
CA VAL A 406 -14.01 22.24 0.77
C VAL A 406 -15.45 22.41 1.21
N GLN A 407 -15.68 23.32 2.15
CA GLN A 407 -17.01 23.58 2.71
C GLN A 407 -17.80 24.59 1.88
N LYS A 408 -17.16 25.68 1.49
CA LYS A 408 -17.78 26.77 0.75
C LYS A 408 -16.79 27.42 -0.20
N ILE A 409 -17.31 27.98 -1.28
CA ILE A 409 -16.56 28.79 -2.22
C ILE A 409 -17.23 30.16 -2.24
N VAL A 410 -16.42 31.20 -2.03
CA VAL A 410 -16.90 32.58 -1.96
C VAL A 410 -16.22 33.36 -3.08
N LYS A 411 -17.03 33.94 -3.95
CA LYS A 411 -16.51 34.84 -4.99
C LYS A 411 -16.50 36.27 -4.45
N MET A 412 -15.34 36.91 -4.48
CA MET A 412 -15.19 38.31 -4.08
C MET A 412 -15.07 39.23 -5.31
N ASN A 413 -15.59 40.45 -5.24
CA ASN A 413 -15.31 41.48 -6.21
C ASN A 413 -13.97 42.16 -5.92
N LYS A 414 -13.53 43.05 -6.80
CA LYS A 414 -12.27 43.80 -6.62
C LYS A 414 -12.23 44.65 -5.36
N GLU A 415 -13.41 44.92 -4.77
CA GLU A 415 -13.59 45.73 -3.55
C GLU A 415 -13.66 44.86 -2.28
N GLY A 416 -13.47 43.51 -2.39
CA GLY A 416 -13.51 42.60 -1.25
C GLY A 416 -14.92 42.25 -0.75
N GLN A 417 -15.97 42.56 -1.51
CA GLN A 417 -17.32 42.23 -1.14
C GLN A 417 -17.72 40.86 -1.71
N ILE A 418 -18.51 40.08 -0.95
CA ILE A 418 -19.03 38.79 -1.37
C ILE A 418 -20.06 38.97 -2.47
N VAL A 419 -19.71 38.53 -3.70
CA VAL A 419 -20.62 38.62 -4.86
C VAL A 419 -21.53 37.41 -4.93
N SER A 420 -21.03 36.21 -4.62
CA SER A 420 -21.85 35.02 -4.61
C SER A 420 -21.24 33.94 -3.68
N ARG A 421 -22.13 33.15 -3.06
CA ARG A 421 -21.78 31.89 -2.42
C ARG A 421 -22.14 30.78 -3.38
N MET A 422 -21.20 29.88 -3.65
CA MET A 422 -21.41 28.83 -4.63
C MET A 422 -21.33 27.45 -3.95
N ASP A 423 -22.16 26.54 -4.45
CA ASP A 423 -22.14 25.17 -3.99
C ASP A 423 -20.83 24.45 -4.38
N LYS A 424 -20.44 23.52 -3.55
CA LYS A 424 -19.26 22.68 -3.73
C LYS A 424 -19.54 21.63 -4.82
N ASP A 425 -19.00 21.84 -6.00
CA ASP A 425 -18.97 20.86 -7.07
C ASP A 425 -17.52 20.51 -7.37
N GLY A 426 -17.20 19.21 -7.33
CA GLY A 426 -15.85 18.72 -7.58
C GLY A 426 -15.36 18.98 -9.00
N GLU A 427 -16.25 19.10 -9.97
CA GLU A 427 -15.91 19.37 -11.38
C GLU A 427 -15.61 20.84 -11.66
N ARG A 428 -15.95 21.70 -10.71
CA ARG A 428 -15.77 23.13 -10.85
C ARG A 428 -14.30 23.50 -10.98
N LEU A 429 -13.99 24.37 -11.96
CA LEU A 429 -12.69 24.98 -12.11
C LEU A 429 -12.43 26.02 -11.00
N ILE A 430 -11.25 25.99 -10.46
CA ILE A 430 -10.76 26.92 -9.47
C ILE A 430 -10.28 28.18 -10.18
N HIS A 431 -10.84 29.34 -9.80
CA HIS A 431 -10.45 30.62 -10.39
C HIS A 431 -9.58 31.42 -9.42
N ALA A 432 -8.61 32.14 -9.96
CA ALA A 432 -7.85 33.11 -9.20
C ALA A 432 -8.77 34.21 -8.62
N GLY A 433 -8.54 34.55 -7.35
CA GLY A 433 -9.37 35.50 -6.60
C GLY A 433 -10.58 34.88 -5.90
N ASP A 434 -10.92 33.62 -6.14
CA ASP A 434 -11.92 32.90 -5.34
C ASP A 434 -11.36 32.59 -3.94
N VAL A 435 -12.21 32.67 -2.92
CA VAL A 435 -11.87 32.29 -1.54
C VAL A 435 -12.52 30.98 -1.20
N TYR A 436 -11.70 30.03 -0.76
CA TYR A 436 -12.11 28.69 -0.39
C TYR A 436 -12.11 28.54 1.13
N ILE A 437 -13.23 28.11 1.68
CA ILE A 437 -13.36 27.76 3.09
C ILE A 437 -13.17 26.24 3.18
N ILE A 438 -12.02 25.83 3.71
CA ILE A 438 -11.62 24.44 3.83
C ILE A 438 -11.62 24.05 5.30
N GLN A 439 -12.42 23.06 5.65
CA GLN A 439 -12.39 22.43 6.95
C GLN A 439 -11.45 21.24 6.92
N ALA A 440 -10.62 21.10 7.93
CA ALA A 440 -9.70 19.98 8.04
C ALA A 440 -9.54 19.50 9.47
N GLU A 441 -9.31 18.21 9.62
CA GLU A 441 -8.97 17.58 10.88
C GLU A 441 -7.46 17.31 10.91
N THR A 442 -6.73 17.93 11.86
CA THR A 442 -5.27 17.87 11.91
C THR A 442 -4.74 17.84 13.34
N TYR A 443 -3.54 17.26 13.51
CA TYR A 443 -2.73 17.38 14.72
C TYR A 443 -1.88 18.63 14.73
N ASN A 444 -1.50 19.15 13.55
CA ASN A 444 -0.61 20.30 13.39
C ASN A 444 -1.17 21.28 12.34
N GLU A 445 -1.70 22.40 12.83
CA GLU A 445 -2.31 23.42 11.98
C GLU A 445 -1.29 24.11 11.07
N GLU A 446 -0.09 24.41 11.59
CA GLU A 446 0.96 25.11 10.81
C GLU A 446 1.43 24.25 9.65
N GLU A 447 1.65 22.98 9.87
CA GLU A 447 2.09 22.04 8.83
C GLU A 447 1.03 21.87 7.74
N LEU A 448 -0.25 21.78 8.13
CA LEU A 448 -1.34 21.68 7.19
C LEU A 448 -1.50 22.97 6.37
N ARG A 449 -1.34 24.12 7.01
CA ARG A 449 -1.37 25.43 6.33
C ARG A 449 -0.23 25.53 5.30
N GLU A 450 0.98 25.10 5.64
CA GLU A 450 2.09 25.07 4.69
C GLU A 450 1.80 24.20 3.47
N GLN A 451 1.15 23.05 3.66
CA GLN A 451 0.75 22.18 2.55
C GLN A 451 -0.32 22.83 1.66
N LEU A 452 -1.29 23.51 2.25
CA LEU A 452 -2.33 24.22 1.52
C LEU A 452 -1.75 25.42 0.76
N ASP A 453 -0.88 26.20 1.40
CA ASP A 453 -0.22 27.35 0.81
C ASP A 453 0.59 26.98 -0.45
N CYS A 454 1.23 25.81 -0.47
CA CYS A 454 1.93 25.32 -1.66
C CYS A 454 1.02 25.08 -2.87
N LEU A 455 -0.26 24.81 -2.64
CA LEU A 455 -1.24 24.56 -3.70
C LEU A 455 -1.88 25.85 -4.21
N VAL A 456 -2.09 26.85 -3.34
CA VAL A 456 -2.95 28.01 -3.60
C VAL A 456 -2.22 29.33 -3.75
N LEU A 457 -1.00 29.44 -3.25
CA LEU A 457 -0.18 30.66 -3.41
C LEU A 457 0.68 30.62 -4.67
N ASN A 458 0.98 31.78 -5.22
CA ASN A 458 1.93 31.89 -6.32
C ASN A 458 3.37 31.81 -5.77
N PRO A 459 4.17 30.82 -6.18
CA PRO A 459 5.55 30.66 -5.68
C PRO A 459 6.46 31.87 -5.88
N LYS A 460 6.16 32.74 -6.86
CA LYS A 460 6.92 33.98 -7.10
C LYS A 460 6.67 34.99 -5.99
N THR A 461 5.44 35.14 -5.51
CA THR A 461 5.07 36.03 -4.41
C THR A 461 5.62 35.59 -3.06
N VAL A 462 5.68 34.29 -2.82
CA VAL A 462 6.25 33.71 -1.60
C VAL A 462 7.75 33.98 -1.46
N LYS A 463 8.54 33.95 -2.56
CA LYS A 463 9.96 34.29 -2.53
C LYS A 463 10.18 35.76 -2.14
N ILE A 464 9.36 36.67 -2.65
CA ILE A 464 9.47 38.12 -2.35
C ILE A 464 9.14 38.38 -0.87
N LYS A 465 8.15 37.71 -0.30
CA LYS A 465 7.79 37.83 1.14
C LYS A 465 8.94 37.35 2.05
N LYS A 466 9.59 36.23 1.73
CA LYS A 466 10.73 35.67 2.51
C LYS A 466 11.97 36.58 2.43
N GLN A 467 12.23 37.20 1.31
CA GLN A 467 13.33 38.19 1.18
C GLN A 467 13.07 39.49 1.96
N LYS A 468 11.79 39.89 2.11
CA LYS A 468 11.44 41.11 2.88
C LYS A 468 11.35 40.86 4.39
N SER A 469 11.18 39.65 4.85
CA SER A 469 11.15 39.27 6.28
C SER A 469 12.51 38.86 6.84
N GLY A 470 13.54 38.80 6.01
CA GLY A 470 14.92 38.43 6.37
C GLY A 470 15.91 39.60 6.38
N ASN A 471 15.40 40.85 6.30
CA ASN A 471 16.19 42.11 6.50
C ASN A 471 15.78 42.78 7.78
#